data_b4021a6e4997e9658cfda0322ce586dd
#
_entry.id   b4021a6e4997e9658cfda0322ce586dd
#
_cell.length_a   1.000
_cell.length_b   1.000
_cell.length_c   1.000
_cell.angle_alpha   90.00
_cell.angle_beta   90.00
_cell.angle_gamma   90.00
#
_symmetry.space_group_name_H-M   'P 1'
#
loop_
_entity.id
_entity.type
_entity.pdbx_description
1 polymer ?
#
loop_
_entity_poly.entity_id
_entity_poly.type
_entity_poly.pdbx_seq_one_letter_code
_entity_poly.pdbx_strand_id
1 'polypeptide(L)'
;PSLIFRKLKPNLKIGIYDLIDHANPVSFKSRLRSASQKARGLLLNERGALGHWEGQLSASALSTATAISALSFYRLSNACVPDLAQRIDTQVNAGLAWLKLQQNEDGGWGDTGLNYSNISTSMLVVAALHASDRGIEFQDSIKQAESYIKAE
;
A
#
# COMPACT_ATOMS: atom_id res chain seq x y z
N PRO A 1 -9.45 -6.24 -20.49
CA PRO A 1 -8.85 -4.98 -20.87
C PRO A 1 -8.34 -4.29 -19.63
N SER A 2 -7.04 -4.29 -19.47
CA SER A 2 -6.31 -3.76 -18.33
C SER A 2 -6.43 -2.24 -18.30
N LEU A 3 -7.15 -1.69 -17.34
CA LEU A 3 -7.07 -0.28 -16.99
C LEU A 3 -5.72 -0.05 -16.30
N ILE A 4 -4.79 0.49 -17.07
CA ILE A 4 -3.51 1.00 -16.61
C ILE A 4 -3.82 2.23 -15.75
N PHE A 5 -3.79 2.09 -14.43
CA PHE A 5 -3.68 3.23 -13.54
C PHE A 5 -2.30 3.85 -13.77
N ARG A 6 -2.25 4.89 -14.62
CA ARG A 6 -1.07 5.75 -14.74
C ARG A 6 -0.79 6.34 -13.35
N LYS A 7 0.42 6.09 -12.84
CA LYS A 7 1.01 6.83 -11.73
C LYS A 7 0.79 8.32 -11.97
N LEU A 8 -0.14 8.93 -11.25
CA LEU A 8 -0.26 10.38 -11.20
C LEU A 8 0.97 10.88 -10.45
N LYS A 9 1.86 11.56 -11.16
CA LYS A 9 3.04 12.19 -10.56
C LYS A 9 2.59 13.18 -9.47
N PRO A 10 3.27 13.24 -8.31
CA PRO A 10 2.91 14.11 -7.18
C PRO A 10 3.37 15.57 -7.39
N ASN A 11 3.09 16.16 -8.55
CA ASN A 11 3.39 17.57 -8.81
C ASN A 11 2.12 18.41 -8.95
N LEU A 12 1.02 17.98 -8.34
CA LEU A 12 -0.11 18.87 -8.14
C LEU A 12 0.00 19.47 -6.72
N LYS A 13 0.91 20.42 -6.52
CA LYS A 13 0.72 21.46 -5.49
C LYS A 13 -0.47 22.30 -5.95
N ILE A 14 -1.66 21.75 -5.84
CA ILE A 14 -2.86 22.56 -5.79
C ILE A 14 -2.79 23.22 -4.43
N GLY A 15 -2.35 24.47 -4.40
CA GLY A 15 -2.37 25.25 -3.17
C GLY A 15 -3.81 25.22 -2.65
N ILE A 16 -3.99 24.78 -1.41
CA ILE A 16 -5.29 24.83 -0.71
C ILE A 16 -5.87 26.24 -0.79
N TYR A 17 -5.04 27.25 -1.01
CA TYR A 17 -5.40 28.67 -1.17
C TYR A 17 -6.06 29.01 -2.52
N ASP A 18 -5.84 28.26 -3.59
CA ASP A 18 -6.52 28.49 -4.89
C ASP A 18 -7.96 27.93 -4.92
N LEU A 19 -8.35 27.16 -3.90
CA LEU A 19 -9.71 26.62 -3.76
C LEU A 19 -10.66 27.53 -3.01
N ILE A 20 -10.17 28.59 -2.37
CA ILE A 20 -10.98 29.51 -1.60
C ILE A 20 -11.08 30.83 -2.37
N ASP A 21 -11.93 30.84 -3.39
CA ASP A 21 -12.43 32.09 -3.97
C ASP A 21 -13.40 32.73 -2.96
N HIS A 22 -12.84 33.51 -2.03
CA HIS A 22 -13.61 34.24 -1.02
C HIS A 22 -14.52 35.32 -1.60
N ALA A 23 -14.40 35.63 -2.90
CA ALA A 23 -15.12 36.72 -3.54
C ALA A 23 -16.56 36.36 -3.95
N ASN A 24 -16.92 35.04 -4.02
CA ASN A 24 -18.29 34.67 -4.41
C ASN A 24 -18.78 33.37 -3.76
N PRO A 25 -19.46 33.44 -2.58
CA PRO A 25 -19.97 32.25 -1.89
C PRO A 25 -21.02 31.47 -2.69
N VAL A 26 -21.69 32.09 -3.64
CA VAL A 26 -22.63 31.41 -4.55
C VAL A 26 -21.85 30.54 -5.53
N SER A 27 -20.72 30.99 -6.03
CA SER A 27 -19.84 30.21 -6.91
C SER A 27 -19.26 28.98 -6.21
N PHE A 28 -18.76 29.13 -4.98
CA PHE A 28 -18.25 28.00 -4.19
C PHE A 28 -19.32 26.93 -3.95
N LYS A 29 -20.52 27.34 -3.51
CA LYS A 29 -21.63 26.42 -3.25
C LYS A 29 -22.09 25.69 -4.51
N SER A 30 -22.13 26.35 -5.66
CA SER A 30 -22.49 25.73 -6.93
C SER A 30 -21.43 24.74 -7.41
N ARG A 31 -20.14 25.06 -7.28
CA ARG A 31 -19.01 24.18 -7.58
C ARG A 31 -19.02 22.94 -6.68
N LEU A 32 -19.27 23.10 -5.38
CA LEU A 32 -19.37 22.01 -4.44
C LEU A 32 -20.54 21.05 -4.78
N ARG A 33 -21.70 21.61 -5.12
CA ARG A 33 -22.86 20.81 -5.56
C ARG A 33 -22.55 20.04 -6.83
N SER A 34 -21.96 20.67 -7.81
CA SER A 34 -21.58 20.03 -9.07
C SER A 34 -20.56 18.91 -8.85
N ALA A 35 -19.53 19.14 -8.03
CA ALA A 35 -18.54 18.13 -7.67
C ALA A 35 -19.20 16.95 -6.92
N SER A 36 -20.06 17.22 -5.96
CA SER A 36 -20.81 16.19 -5.22
C SER A 36 -21.71 15.36 -6.14
N GLN A 37 -22.46 16.01 -7.05
CA GLN A 37 -23.30 15.31 -8.01
C GLN A 37 -22.48 14.44 -8.96
N LYS A 38 -21.33 14.93 -9.44
CA LYS A 38 -20.42 14.18 -10.29
C LYS A 38 -19.84 12.97 -9.56
N ALA A 39 -19.34 13.16 -8.34
CA ALA A 39 -18.80 12.08 -7.51
C ALA A 39 -19.87 11.01 -7.22
N ARG A 40 -21.09 11.44 -6.85
CA ARG A 40 -22.22 10.53 -6.64
C ARG A 40 -22.59 9.76 -7.92
N GLY A 41 -22.62 10.44 -9.07
CA GLY A 41 -22.90 9.79 -10.36
C GLY A 41 -21.86 8.72 -10.68
N LEU A 42 -20.57 9.04 -10.55
CA LEU A 42 -19.48 8.09 -10.76
C LEU A 42 -19.60 6.88 -9.83
N LEU A 43 -19.83 7.11 -8.54
CA LEU A 43 -19.98 6.04 -7.56
C LEU A 43 -21.17 5.13 -7.88
N LEU A 44 -22.32 5.70 -8.25
CA LEU A 44 -23.51 4.91 -8.58
C LEU A 44 -23.35 4.12 -9.88
N ASN A 45 -22.59 4.62 -10.84
CA ASN A 45 -22.30 3.91 -12.09
C ASN A 45 -21.39 2.68 -11.89
N GLU A 46 -20.53 2.72 -10.85
CA GLU A 46 -19.68 1.57 -10.48
C GLU A 46 -20.44 0.50 -9.68
N ARG A 47 -21.71 0.73 -9.39
CA ARG A 47 -22.53 -0.23 -8.63
C ARG A 47 -22.88 -1.42 -9.50
N GLY A 48 -22.50 -2.62 -9.05
CA GLY A 48 -22.79 -3.87 -9.76
C GLY A 48 -24.27 -4.22 -9.84
N ALA A 49 -24.62 -5.16 -10.72
CA ALA A 49 -25.99 -5.62 -10.95
C ALA A 49 -26.68 -6.16 -9.68
N LEU A 50 -25.90 -6.68 -8.73
CA LEU A 50 -26.38 -7.18 -7.44
C LEU A 50 -26.60 -6.08 -6.39
N GLY A 51 -26.40 -4.82 -6.77
CA GLY A 51 -26.70 -3.67 -5.93
C GLY A 51 -25.62 -3.30 -4.90
N HIS A 52 -24.43 -3.87 -5.00
CA HIS A 52 -23.25 -3.53 -4.19
C HIS A 52 -22.07 -3.11 -5.07
N TRP A 53 -21.04 -2.57 -4.45
CA TRP A 53 -19.79 -2.22 -5.14
C TRP A 53 -18.79 -3.34 -4.96
N GLU A 54 -18.15 -3.73 -6.05
CA GLU A 54 -17.02 -4.64 -6.06
C GLU A 54 -15.75 -3.84 -6.34
N GLY A 55 -14.73 -4.07 -5.54
CA GLY A 55 -13.44 -3.42 -5.69
C GLY A 55 -12.30 -4.40 -5.48
N GLN A 56 -11.20 -4.18 -6.17
CA GLN A 56 -9.97 -4.88 -5.86
C GLN A 56 -9.33 -4.22 -4.64
N LEU A 57 -8.95 -5.04 -3.67
CA LEU A 57 -8.13 -4.57 -2.55
C LEU A 57 -6.80 -4.05 -3.11
N SER A 58 -6.36 -2.89 -2.63
CA SER A 58 -5.03 -2.40 -2.93
C SER A 58 -3.99 -3.36 -2.39
N ALA A 59 -2.95 -3.63 -3.17
CA ALA A 59 -1.79 -4.34 -2.67
C ALA A 59 -1.18 -3.54 -1.52
N SER A 60 -0.97 -4.20 -0.38
CA SER A 60 -0.60 -3.56 0.88
C SER A 60 0.71 -4.11 1.41
N ALA A 61 1.70 -3.24 1.64
CA ALA A 61 2.96 -3.62 2.26
C ALA A 61 2.75 -4.13 3.69
N LEU A 62 1.87 -3.47 4.44
CA LEU A 62 1.49 -3.88 5.79
C LEU A 62 0.91 -5.30 5.81
N SER A 63 -0.07 -5.58 4.95
CA SER A 63 -0.72 -6.91 4.90
C SER A 63 0.25 -7.98 4.40
N THR A 64 1.09 -7.66 3.42
CA THR A 64 2.10 -8.58 2.88
C THR A 64 3.14 -8.92 3.93
N ALA A 65 3.67 -7.94 4.67
CA ALA A 65 4.63 -8.16 5.74
C ALA A 65 4.03 -9.02 6.87
N THR A 66 2.79 -8.75 7.26
CA THR A 66 2.08 -9.57 8.26
C THR A 66 1.91 -11.02 7.80
N ALA A 67 1.52 -11.23 6.53
CA ALA A 67 1.38 -12.57 5.96
C ALA A 67 2.72 -13.32 5.90
N ILE A 68 3.80 -12.65 5.46
CA ILE A 68 5.15 -13.22 5.45
C ILE A 68 5.55 -13.66 6.85
N SER A 69 5.38 -12.80 7.86
CA SER A 69 5.71 -13.13 9.25
C SER A 69 4.95 -14.36 9.73
N ALA A 70 3.62 -14.38 9.53
CA ALA A 70 2.78 -15.51 9.94
C ALA A 70 3.17 -16.82 9.25
N LEU A 71 3.39 -16.78 7.93
CA LEU A 71 3.80 -17.95 7.14
C LEU A 71 5.19 -18.45 7.55
N SER A 72 6.13 -17.53 7.80
CA SER A 72 7.49 -17.88 8.24
C SER A 72 7.48 -18.54 9.62
N PHE A 73 6.75 -18.01 10.58
CA PHE A 73 6.60 -18.65 11.90
C PHE A 73 5.92 -20.02 11.80
N TYR A 74 4.87 -20.15 11.00
CA TYR A 74 4.23 -21.46 10.79
C TYR A 74 5.19 -22.44 10.11
N ARG A 75 5.95 -21.99 9.12
CA ARG A 75 6.95 -22.81 8.42
C ARG A 75 8.01 -23.40 9.33
N LEU A 76 8.44 -22.62 10.34
CA LEU A 76 9.43 -23.02 11.33
C LEU A 76 8.83 -23.83 12.49
N SER A 77 7.52 -23.87 12.62
CA SER A 77 6.85 -24.61 13.70
C SER A 77 6.84 -26.13 13.42
N ASN A 78 6.78 -26.90 14.49
CA ASN A 78 6.59 -28.35 14.40
C ASN A 78 5.21 -28.77 13.83
N ALA A 79 4.29 -27.82 13.67
CA ALA A 79 2.96 -28.04 13.09
C ALA A 79 2.94 -27.94 11.56
N CYS A 80 4.04 -27.49 10.94
CA CYS A 80 4.10 -27.35 9.49
C CYS A 80 4.10 -28.72 8.81
N VAL A 81 3.07 -28.98 8.02
CA VAL A 81 2.99 -30.23 7.23
C VAL A 81 3.89 -30.11 5.98
N PRO A 82 4.63 -31.20 5.63
CA PRO A 82 5.62 -31.17 4.53
C PRO A 82 5.05 -30.66 3.19
N ASP A 83 3.84 -31.07 2.85
CA ASP A 83 3.18 -30.69 1.58
C ASP A 83 2.90 -29.18 1.47
N LEU A 84 2.76 -28.49 2.60
CA LEU A 84 2.56 -27.04 2.62
C LEU A 84 3.88 -26.27 2.63
N ALA A 85 4.96 -26.88 3.07
CA ALA A 85 6.25 -26.21 3.23
C ALA A 85 6.72 -25.54 1.95
N GLN A 86 6.73 -26.24 0.84
CA GLN A 86 7.15 -25.69 -0.46
C GLN A 86 6.21 -24.58 -0.96
N ARG A 87 4.91 -24.72 -0.73
CA ARG A 87 3.94 -23.69 -1.09
C ARG A 87 4.14 -22.42 -0.27
N ILE A 88 4.41 -22.56 1.02
CA ILE A 88 4.73 -21.45 1.91
C ILE A 88 6.00 -20.74 1.45
N ASP A 89 7.08 -21.50 1.19
CA ASP A 89 8.34 -20.94 0.72
C ASP A 89 8.15 -20.14 -0.59
N THR A 90 7.32 -20.65 -1.51
CA THR A 90 6.98 -19.94 -2.76
C THR A 90 6.24 -18.63 -2.48
N GLN A 91 5.24 -18.64 -1.61
CA GLN A 91 4.45 -17.45 -1.28
C GLN A 91 5.28 -16.40 -0.52
N VAL A 92 6.09 -16.83 0.44
CA VAL A 92 7.01 -15.96 1.18
C VAL A 92 7.99 -15.30 0.21
N ASN A 93 8.62 -16.06 -0.67
CA ASN A 93 9.57 -15.51 -1.64
C ASN A 93 8.92 -14.50 -2.59
N ALA A 94 7.71 -14.77 -3.07
CA ALA A 94 6.96 -13.83 -3.91
C ALA A 94 6.61 -12.54 -3.15
N GLY A 95 6.18 -12.66 -1.90
CA GLY A 95 5.90 -11.51 -1.04
C GLY A 95 7.14 -10.66 -0.75
N LEU A 96 8.27 -11.29 -0.45
CA LEU A 96 9.54 -10.60 -0.22
C LEU A 96 10.02 -9.83 -1.45
N ALA A 97 9.97 -10.48 -2.63
CA ALA A 97 10.32 -9.83 -3.89
C ALA A 97 9.42 -8.62 -4.17
N TRP A 98 8.12 -8.76 -3.90
CA TRP A 98 7.17 -7.68 -4.06
C TRP A 98 7.45 -6.53 -3.08
N LEU A 99 7.71 -6.79 -1.80
CA LEU A 99 8.05 -5.77 -0.81
C LEU A 99 9.29 -4.97 -1.23
N LYS A 100 10.31 -5.64 -1.76
CA LYS A 100 11.51 -4.96 -2.28
C LYS A 100 11.18 -3.96 -3.38
N LEU A 101 10.26 -4.32 -4.28
CA LEU A 101 9.82 -3.44 -5.38
C LEU A 101 8.94 -2.27 -4.90
N GLN A 102 8.36 -2.37 -3.71
CA GLN A 102 7.49 -1.34 -3.13
C GLN A 102 8.20 -0.41 -2.15
N GLN A 103 9.50 -0.61 -1.90
CA GLN A 103 10.27 0.30 -1.07
C GLN A 103 10.33 1.69 -1.71
N ASN A 104 9.97 2.72 -0.96
CA ASN A 104 9.99 4.09 -1.42
C ASN A 104 11.44 4.63 -1.48
N GLU A 105 11.64 5.75 -2.18
CA GLU A 105 12.97 6.37 -2.35
C GLU A 105 13.61 6.81 -1.02
N ASP A 106 12.80 7.08 0.01
CA ASP A 106 13.23 7.41 1.36
C ASP A 106 13.69 6.19 2.18
N GLY A 107 13.55 4.99 1.62
CA GLY A 107 13.91 3.72 2.25
C GLY A 107 12.81 3.07 3.08
N GLY A 108 11.68 3.74 3.31
CA GLY A 108 10.54 3.20 4.04
C GLY A 108 9.47 2.56 3.16
N TRP A 109 8.36 2.17 3.78
CA TRP A 109 7.16 1.68 3.11
C TRP A 109 5.92 2.40 3.62
N GLY A 110 5.00 2.69 2.69
CA GLY A 110 3.63 3.09 3.00
C GLY A 110 2.71 1.88 3.17
N ASP A 111 1.47 2.09 3.61
CA ASP A 111 0.49 1.02 3.77
C ASP A 111 0.15 0.35 2.44
N THR A 112 0.18 1.12 1.36
CA THR A 112 0.08 0.63 -0.02
C THR A 112 1.21 1.21 -0.87
N GLY A 113 1.45 0.67 -2.05
CA GLY A 113 2.47 1.16 -2.98
C GLY A 113 2.24 2.59 -3.50
N LEU A 114 1.15 3.26 -3.11
CA LEU A 114 0.82 4.64 -3.46
C LEU A 114 0.97 5.62 -2.29
N ASN A 115 1.19 5.10 -1.07
CA ASN A 115 1.29 5.92 0.13
C ASN A 115 2.74 6.34 0.39
N TYR A 116 2.89 7.48 1.06
CA TYR A 116 4.16 7.87 1.68
C TYR A 116 4.56 6.84 2.74
N SER A 117 5.85 6.73 2.99
CA SER A 117 6.38 5.87 4.04
C SER A 117 5.82 6.26 5.41
N ASN A 118 5.62 5.25 6.26
CA ASN A 118 5.33 5.46 7.67
C ASN A 118 6.12 4.46 8.52
N ILE A 119 6.41 4.88 9.75
CA ILE A 119 7.24 4.12 10.69
C ILE A 119 6.64 2.73 10.95
N SER A 120 5.32 2.65 11.18
CA SER A 120 4.64 1.41 11.56
C SER A 120 4.77 0.33 10.48
N THR A 121 4.47 0.68 9.23
CA THR A 121 4.58 -0.25 8.10
C THR A 121 6.04 -0.61 7.84
N SER A 122 6.95 0.36 7.89
CA SER A 122 8.38 0.13 7.69
C SER A 122 8.96 -0.82 8.74
N MET A 123 8.60 -0.65 10.02
CA MET A 123 9.00 -1.57 11.09
C MET A 123 8.44 -2.98 10.90
N LEU A 124 7.18 -3.11 10.46
CA LEU A 124 6.58 -4.42 10.17
C LEU A 124 7.27 -5.12 9.00
N VAL A 125 7.62 -4.38 7.95
CA VAL A 125 8.38 -4.96 6.82
C VAL A 125 9.75 -5.42 7.27
N VAL A 126 10.50 -4.61 8.01
CA VAL A 126 11.82 -5.00 8.56
C VAL A 126 11.70 -6.26 9.42
N ALA A 127 10.69 -6.32 10.29
CA ALA A 127 10.43 -7.51 11.11
C ALA A 127 10.13 -8.75 10.26
N ALA A 128 9.34 -8.61 9.19
CA ALA A 128 9.02 -9.71 8.26
C ALA A 128 10.26 -10.19 7.49
N LEU A 129 11.14 -9.27 7.06
CA LEU A 129 12.41 -9.61 6.41
C LEU A 129 13.30 -10.45 7.34
N HIS A 130 13.37 -10.10 8.62
CA HIS A 130 14.11 -10.90 9.61
C HIS A 130 13.41 -12.23 9.90
N ALA A 131 12.10 -12.26 10.06
CA ALA A 131 11.34 -13.48 10.37
C ALA A 131 11.39 -14.53 9.24
N SER A 132 11.62 -14.10 7.99
CA SER A 132 11.70 -14.99 6.83
C SER A 132 13.01 -15.76 6.70
N ASP A 133 13.97 -15.55 7.59
CA ASP A 133 15.35 -16.09 7.52
C ASP A 133 16.11 -15.70 6.22
N ARG A 134 15.63 -14.67 5.51
CA ARG A 134 16.20 -14.12 4.28
C ARG A 134 16.82 -12.73 4.48
N GLY A 135 17.01 -12.30 5.73
CA GLY A 135 17.53 -10.98 6.07
C GLY A 135 18.85 -10.62 5.36
N ILE A 136 19.71 -11.61 5.09
CA ILE A 136 21.00 -11.39 4.38
C ILE A 136 20.77 -10.91 2.95
N GLU A 137 19.77 -11.45 2.24
CA GLU A 137 19.45 -11.09 0.85
C GLU A 137 18.85 -9.69 0.73
N PHE A 138 18.31 -9.15 1.82
CA PHE A 138 17.62 -7.86 1.90
C PHE A 138 18.34 -6.84 2.77
N GLN A 139 19.61 -7.05 3.07
CA GLN A 139 20.37 -6.18 3.99
C GLN A 139 20.35 -4.71 3.58
N ASP A 140 20.42 -4.41 2.29
CA ASP A 140 20.40 -3.02 1.82
C ASP A 140 19.03 -2.38 2.05
N SER A 141 17.93 -3.11 1.78
CA SER A 141 16.57 -2.65 2.06
C SER A 141 16.35 -2.42 3.56
N ILE A 142 16.86 -3.33 4.40
CA ILE A 142 16.78 -3.20 5.87
C ILE A 142 17.55 -1.96 6.34
N LYS A 143 18.78 -1.75 5.89
CA LYS A 143 19.59 -0.58 6.27
C LYS A 143 18.94 0.75 5.88
N GLN A 144 18.37 0.81 4.67
CA GLN A 144 17.65 2.00 4.23
C GLN A 144 16.42 2.26 5.11
N ALA A 145 15.65 1.21 5.43
CA ALA A 145 14.48 1.33 6.29
C ALA A 145 14.84 1.73 7.73
N GLU A 146 15.91 1.16 8.28
CA GLU A 146 16.41 1.55 9.60
C GLU A 146 16.88 3.01 9.64
N SER A 147 17.46 3.49 8.53
CA SER A 147 17.85 4.89 8.40
C SER A 147 16.63 5.80 8.35
N TYR A 148 15.62 5.42 7.60
CA TYR A 148 14.32 6.11 7.56
C TYR A 148 13.68 6.17 8.95
N ILE A 149 13.54 5.03 9.64
CA ILE A 149 12.91 4.93 10.97
C ILE A 149 13.64 5.77 12.03
N LYS A 150 14.95 5.94 11.91
CA LYS A 150 15.75 6.76 12.85
C LYS A 150 15.65 8.25 12.58
N ALA A 151 15.29 8.64 11.36
CA ALA A 151 15.22 10.05 10.95
C ALA A 151 13.88 10.71 11.27
N GLU A 152 12.84 9.92 11.51
CA GLU A 152 11.48 10.34 11.87
C GLU A 152 11.26 10.36 13.40
#